data_00fbb7e9be380322cca021c1e3954854
#
_entry.id   00fbb7e9be380322cca021c1e3954854
#
_cell.length_a   1.000
_cell.length_b   1.000
_cell.length_c   1.000
_cell.angle_alpha   90.00
_cell.angle_beta   90.00
_cell.angle_gamma   90.00
#
_symmetry.space_group_name_H-M   'P 1'
#
loop_
_entity.id
_entity.type
_entity.pdbx_description
1 polymer ?
#
loop_
_entity_poly.entity_id
_entity_poly.type
_entity_poly.pdbx_seq_one_letter_code
_entity_poly.pdbx_strand_id
1 'polypeptide(L)'
;INSGTLRISSENTLGSIPGSFDSDKLMFNDGTLNITSSVTLNSNSGISYTGTNANFDINNGTTLTINGIVSGGGAMTKLGTGNLTLSGVNTYTASTTINAGTISISTDSGLGAAPGSPSAGHLTLNGGTLESTADFTLNSNRGIALGASNGIIDVNSGTTLTYGGIMAGSGTLTKVDSGTLTLSGTNTYSGSTTISAGKISIGADSGLGAAPGLATAGHLTLNGG
;
A
#
# COMPACT_ATOMS: atom_id res chain seq x y z
N ILE A 1 13.37 -9.29 -14.57
CA ILE A 1 12.96 -10.57 -13.96
C ILE A 1 11.81 -11.09 -14.78
N ASN A 2 12.05 -12.15 -15.57
CA ASN A 2 11.04 -12.77 -16.44
C ASN A 2 10.47 -14.00 -15.74
N SER A 3 9.25 -13.92 -15.22
CA SER A 3 8.48 -15.04 -14.62
C SER A 3 9.27 -15.92 -13.63
N GLY A 4 10.26 -15.39 -12.97
CA GLY A 4 11.09 -16.11 -11.99
C GLY A 4 11.27 -15.31 -10.71
N THR A 5 12.14 -15.81 -9.83
CA THR A 5 12.48 -15.11 -8.57
C THR A 5 13.94 -14.68 -8.60
N LEU A 6 14.18 -13.39 -8.47
CA LEU A 6 15.48 -12.82 -8.18
C LEU A 6 15.58 -12.58 -6.66
N ARG A 7 16.56 -13.20 -6.02
CA ARG A 7 16.84 -13.01 -4.59
C ARG A 7 18.03 -12.06 -4.44
N ILE A 8 17.84 -11.02 -3.63
CA ILE A 8 18.93 -10.08 -3.29
C ILE A 8 19.03 -9.84 -1.78
N SER A 9 20.23 -9.52 -1.33
CA SER A 9 20.54 -9.13 0.04
C SER A 9 21.26 -7.78 0.14
N SER A 10 21.59 -7.17 -1.00
CA SER A 10 22.13 -5.81 -1.12
C SER A 10 21.92 -5.28 -2.54
N GLU A 11 21.92 -3.95 -2.73
CA GLU A 11 21.80 -3.33 -4.05
C GLU A 11 22.97 -3.71 -4.98
N ASN A 12 24.18 -3.87 -4.42
CA ASN A 12 25.36 -4.23 -5.19
C ASN A 12 25.25 -5.57 -5.94
N THR A 13 24.33 -6.45 -5.52
CA THR A 13 24.06 -7.69 -6.25
C THR A 13 23.39 -7.44 -7.61
N LEU A 14 22.85 -6.25 -7.83
CA LEU A 14 22.28 -5.79 -9.11
C LEU A 14 23.33 -5.11 -10.02
N GLY A 15 24.61 -5.20 -9.66
CA GLY A 15 25.71 -4.50 -10.36
C GLY A 15 25.96 -3.11 -9.78
N SER A 16 26.81 -2.31 -10.47
CA SER A 16 27.16 -0.96 -10.00
C SER A 16 25.93 -0.03 -9.95
N ILE A 17 25.90 0.83 -8.94
CA ILE A 17 24.89 1.90 -8.85
C ILE A 17 25.09 2.85 -10.02
N PRO A 18 24.01 3.20 -10.76
CA PRO A 18 24.12 4.13 -11.88
C PRO A 18 24.57 5.52 -11.42
N GLY A 19 25.46 6.16 -12.16
CA GLY A 19 25.93 7.53 -11.88
C GLY A 19 24.88 8.61 -12.19
N SER A 20 23.85 8.28 -13.00
CA SER A 20 22.65 9.07 -13.29
C SER A 20 21.42 8.18 -13.24
N PHE A 21 20.22 8.79 -13.22
CA PHE A 21 18.99 8.02 -13.16
C PHE A 21 18.86 7.04 -14.34
N ASP A 22 18.67 5.77 -14.01
CA ASP A 22 18.46 4.63 -14.91
C ASP A 22 17.05 4.08 -14.65
N SER A 23 16.12 4.35 -15.55
CA SER A 23 14.69 4.07 -15.36
C SER A 23 14.35 2.56 -15.33
N ASP A 24 15.25 1.74 -15.81
CA ASP A 24 15.06 0.29 -16.00
C ASP A 24 16.22 -0.54 -15.44
N LYS A 25 16.93 0.01 -14.44
CA LYS A 25 17.95 -0.73 -13.70
C LYS A 25 17.47 -2.10 -13.26
N LEU A 26 16.20 -2.19 -12.90
CA LEU A 26 15.52 -3.44 -12.61
C LEU A 26 14.20 -3.52 -13.39
N MET A 27 14.08 -4.48 -14.28
CA MET A 27 12.89 -4.70 -15.09
C MET A 27 12.12 -5.93 -14.61
N PHE A 28 10.80 -5.77 -14.41
CA PHE A 28 9.89 -6.87 -14.12
C PHE A 28 9.04 -7.20 -15.34
N ASN A 29 9.03 -8.48 -15.69
CA ASN A 29 8.10 -9.09 -16.64
C ASN A 29 7.50 -10.33 -15.96
N ASP A 30 6.50 -10.10 -15.11
CA ASP A 30 5.80 -11.12 -14.32
C ASP A 30 6.69 -11.90 -13.33
N GLY A 31 7.71 -11.25 -12.78
CA GLY A 31 8.67 -11.87 -11.86
C GLY A 31 8.49 -11.46 -10.40
N THR A 32 9.31 -12.07 -9.55
CA THR A 32 9.35 -11.80 -8.10
C THR A 32 10.74 -11.33 -7.69
N LEU A 33 10.81 -10.21 -6.95
CA LEU A 33 11.99 -9.79 -6.21
C LEU A 33 11.85 -10.27 -4.77
N ASN A 34 12.72 -11.19 -4.34
CA ASN A 34 12.76 -11.66 -2.95
C ASN A 34 13.89 -10.99 -2.18
N ILE A 35 13.53 -10.37 -1.05
CA ILE A 35 14.43 -9.63 -0.16
C ILE A 35 14.70 -10.44 1.10
N THR A 36 15.96 -10.81 1.31
CA THR A 36 16.38 -11.66 2.44
C THR A 36 17.15 -10.92 3.54
N SER A 37 17.56 -9.69 3.27
CA SER A 37 18.15 -8.72 4.22
C SER A 37 17.68 -7.33 3.84
N SER A 38 17.69 -6.38 4.76
CA SER A 38 17.25 -5.02 4.41
C SER A 38 18.12 -4.41 3.31
N VAL A 39 17.47 -3.88 2.28
CA VAL A 39 18.10 -3.29 1.09
C VAL A 39 17.52 -1.92 0.83
N THR A 40 18.39 -0.96 0.53
CA THR A 40 17.99 0.35 0.00
C THR A 40 18.47 0.47 -1.43
N LEU A 41 17.55 0.63 -2.38
CA LEU A 41 17.86 0.95 -3.76
C LEU A 41 18.05 2.46 -3.88
N ASN A 42 19.15 2.85 -4.53
CA ASN A 42 19.53 4.25 -4.76
C ASN A 42 18.47 4.97 -5.60
N SER A 43 18.37 6.29 -5.46
CA SER A 43 17.45 7.12 -6.25
C SER A 43 17.72 7.08 -7.77
N ASN A 44 18.93 6.71 -8.17
CA ASN A 44 19.28 6.51 -9.58
C ASN A 44 18.88 5.13 -10.11
N SER A 45 18.47 4.20 -9.22
CA SER A 45 18.06 2.84 -9.60
C SER A 45 16.53 2.79 -9.78
N GLY A 46 16.06 3.04 -10.99
CA GLY A 46 14.65 2.93 -11.35
C GLY A 46 14.21 1.48 -11.51
N ILE A 47 12.92 1.26 -11.37
CA ILE A 47 12.26 -0.02 -11.61
C ILE A 47 11.20 0.17 -12.69
N SER A 48 11.18 -0.69 -13.72
CA SER A 48 10.16 -0.65 -14.74
C SER A 48 9.36 -1.97 -14.83
N TYR A 49 8.04 -1.85 -14.96
CA TYR A 49 7.13 -2.97 -15.18
C TYR A 49 6.85 -3.10 -16.68
N THR A 50 7.37 -4.15 -17.30
CA THR A 50 7.14 -4.47 -18.73
C THR A 50 6.12 -5.58 -18.90
N GLY A 51 5.84 -6.37 -17.86
CA GLY A 51 4.79 -7.38 -17.78
C GLY A 51 3.54 -6.88 -17.06
N THR A 52 2.64 -7.79 -16.73
CA THR A 52 1.36 -7.49 -16.08
C THR A 52 1.48 -7.34 -14.56
N ASN A 53 2.47 -8.03 -13.94
CA ASN A 53 2.66 -8.02 -12.48
C ASN A 53 4.14 -7.89 -12.09
N ALA A 54 4.37 -7.24 -10.95
CA ALA A 54 5.64 -7.23 -10.25
C ALA A 54 5.41 -7.62 -8.79
N ASN A 55 6.05 -8.69 -8.34
CA ASN A 55 5.90 -9.20 -6.99
C ASN A 55 7.11 -8.81 -6.15
N PHE A 56 6.84 -8.24 -4.96
CA PHE A 56 7.84 -7.91 -3.96
C PHE A 56 7.62 -8.80 -2.75
N ASP A 57 8.43 -9.86 -2.64
CA ASP A 57 8.41 -10.80 -1.53
C ASP A 57 9.50 -10.42 -0.52
N ILE A 58 9.11 -9.82 0.58
CA ILE A 58 10.03 -9.25 1.56
C ILE A 58 9.95 -10.07 2.83
N ASN A 59 11.07 -10.66 3.22
CA ASN A 59 11.15 -11.55 4.37
C ASN A 59 10.84 -10.82 5.68
N ASN A 60 10.35 -11.57 6.65
CA ASN A 60 10.09 -11.04 7.99
C ASN A 60 11.31 -10.34 8.59
N GLY A 61 11.08 -9.18 9.23
CA GLY A 61 12.13 -8.39 9.86
C GLY A 61 13.06 -7.67 8.88
N THR A 62 12.77 -7.70 7.56
CA THR A 62 13.55 -6.97 6.55
C THR A 62 12.74 -5.85 5.90
N THR A 63 13.45 -4.86 5.37
CA THR A 63 12.88 -3.72 4.64
C THR A 63 13.53 -3.56 3.29
N LEU A 64 12.73 -3.43 2.25
CA LEU A 64 13.17 -2.89 0.96
C LEU A 64 12.78 -1.42 0.88
N THR A 65 13.76 -0.54 0.75
CA THR A 65 13.51 0.89 0.47
C THR A 65 13.83 1.17 -0.98
N ILE A 66 12.86 1.70 -1.73
CA ILE A 66 13.03 2.13 -3.13
C ILE A 66 12.98 3.65 -3.16
N ASN A 67 14.16 4.28 -3.35
CA ASN A 67 14.28 5.73 -3.49
C ASN A 67 14.12 6.19 -4.94
N GLY A 68 14.33 5.30 -5.91
CA GLY A 68 14.14 5.53 -7.34
C GLY A 68 12.66 5.48 -7.74
N ILE A 69 12.41 5.78 -9.00
CA ILE A 69 11.06 5.78 -9.58
C ILE A 69 10.68 4.35 -9.97
N VAL A 70 9.49 3.93 -9.58
CA VAL A 70 8.83 2.73 -10.09
C VAL A 70 7.85 3.14 -11.19
N SER A 71 7.98 2.58 -12.38
CA SER A 71 7.23 2.98 -13.58
C SER A 71 6.65 1.77 -14.33
N GLY A 72 5.83 2.02 -15.34
CA GLY A 72 5.25 1.00 -16.24
C GLY A 72 3.79 0.74 -16.04
N GLY A 73 3.24 -0.24 -16.79
CA GLY A 73 1.81 -0.56 -16.83
C GLY A 73 1.38 -1.72 -15.94
N GLY A 74 2.33 -2.44 -15.32
CA GLY A 74 2.05 -3.62 -14.51
C GLY A 74 1.55 -3.30 -13.10
N ALA A 75 0.86 -4.26 -12.49
CA ALA A 75 0.39 -4.17 -11.11
C ALA A 75 1.51 -4.52 -10.11
N MET A 76 1.46 -3.92 -8.94
CA MET A 76 2.35 -4.23 -7.83
C MET A 76 1.67 -5.18 -6.86
N THR A 77 2.35 -6.27 -6.49
CA THR A 77 1.90 -7.16 -5.41
C THR A 77 2.98 -7.24 -4.33
N LYS A 78 2.62 -6.82 -3.12
CA LYS A 78 3.45 -6.96 -1.93
C LYS A 78 3.15 -8.30 -1.25
N LEU A 79 4.17 -9.13 -1.15
CA LEU A 79 4.18 -10.44 -0.49
C LEU A 79 5.17 -10.42 0.69
N GLY A 80 5.16 -11.50 1.49
CA GLY A 80 6.03 -11.62 2.66
C GLY A 80 5.69 -10.60 3.75
N THR A 81 6.08 -10.85 4.98
CA THR A 81 5.70 -10.05 6.15
C THR A 81 6.65 -8.89 6.47
N GLY A 82 7.69 -8.68 5.66
CA GLY A 82 8.58 -7.52 5.76
C GLY A 82 8.00 -6.25 5.14
N ASN A 83 8.76 -5.16 5.15
CA ASN A 83 8.31 -3.83 4.79
C ASN A 83 8.84 -3.39 3.42
N LEU A 84 7.99 -2.73 2.62
CA LEU A 84 8.35 -2.03 1.40
C LEU A 84 8.15 -0.54 1.60
N THR A 85 9.22 0.23 1.58
CA THR A 85 9.16 1.70 1.62
C THR A 85 9.32 2.27 0.22
N LEU A 86 8.32 3.02 -0.24
CA LEU A 86 8.29 3.66 -1.55
C LEU A 86 8.48 5.17 -1.39
N SER A 87 9.72 5.63 -1.54
CA SER A 87 10.10 7.04 -1.34
C SER A 87 10.07 7.85 -2.65
N GLY A 88 10.13 7.18 -3.81
CA GLY A 88 10.10 7.83 -5.12
C GLY A 88 8.71 8.35 -5.51
N VAL A 89 8.69 9.31 -6.43
CA VAL A 89 7.46 9.73 -7.14
C VAL A 89 7.19 8.68 -8.22
N ASN A 90 6.44 7.64 -7.88
CA ASN A 90 6.20 6.51 -8.76
C ASN A 90 5.17 6.85 -9.85
N THR A 91 5.30 6.22 -11.00
CA THR A 91 4.47 6.51 -12.19
C THR A 91 3.84 5.26 -12.79
N TYR A 92 3.97 4.08 -12.15
CA TYR A 92 3.23 2.90 -12.61
C TYR A 92 1.72 3.14 -12.54
N THR A 93 0.96 2.55 -13.47
CA THR A 93 -0.44 2.93 -13.70
C THR A 93 -1.46 1.88 -13.26
N ALA A 94 -1.05 0.63 -13.03
CA ALA A 94 -1.97 -0.41 -12.58
C ALA A 94 -2.12 -0.46 -11.05
N SER A 95 -2.89 -1.41 -10.55
CA SER A 95 -3.25 -1.54 -9.14
C SER A 95 -2.09 -1.96 -8.24
N THR A 96 -2.25 -1.70 -6.96
CA THR A 96 -1.37 -2.19 -5.89
C THR A 96 -2.16 -3.12 -4.97
N THR A 97 -1.62 -4.32 -4.71
CA THR A 97 -2.20 -5.29 -3.76
C THR A 97 -1.21 -5.57 -2.63
N ILE A 98 -1.67 -5.46 -1.39
CA ILE A 98 -0.88 -5.78 -0.20
C ILE A 98 -1.47 -7.03 0.45
N ASN A 99 -0.83 -8.18 0.20
CA ASN A 99 -1.28 -9.47 0.73
C ASN A 99 -0.67 -9.79 2.10
N ALA A 100 0.48 -9.19 2.42
CA ALA A 100 1.13 -9.36 3.72
C ALA A 100 2.16 -8.25 3.95
N GLY A 101 2.56 -8.05 5.22
CA GLY A 101 3.53 -7.03 5.61
C GLY A 101 3.02 -5.62 5.35
N THR A 102 3.93 -4.69 5.13
CA THR A 102 3.61 -3.26 5.06
C THR A 102 4.12 -2.65 3.76
N ILE A 103 3.31 -1.78 3.14
CA ILE A 103 3.80 -0.75 2.21
C ILE A 103 3.76 0.59 2.95
N SER A 104 4.91 1.26 3.03
CA SER A 104 5.10 2.55 3.69
C SER A 104 5.28 3.66 2.65
N ILE A 105 4.48 4.71 2.75
CA ILE A 105 4.48 5.87 1.84
C ILE A 105 4.33 7.19 2.61
N SER A 106 4.86 8.26 2.06
CA SER A 106 4.73 9.63 2.59
C SER A 106 3.87 10.54 1.71
N THR A 107 3.45 10.08 0.54
CA THR A 107 2.62 10.82 -0.43
C THR A 107 1.80 9.86 -1.26
N ASP A 108 0.71 10.33 -1.88
CA ASP A 108 -0.14 9.54 -2.79
C ASP A 108 0.65 8.93 -3.97
N SER A 109 1.62 9.68 -4.49
CA SER A 109 2.47 9.22 -5.61
C SER A 109 3.38 8.04 -5.25
N GLY A 110 3.55 7.70 -3.97
CA GLY A 110 4.19 6.46 -3.55
C GLY A 110 3.50 5.23 -4.16
N LEU A 111 2.18 5.29 -4.39
CA LEU A 111 1.37 4.23 -5.01
C LEU A 111 1.21 4.38 -6.55
N GLY A 112 2.17 5.00 -7.22
CA GLY A 112 2.12 5.22 -8.67
C GLY A 112 1.16 6.33 -9.11
N ALA A 113 0.86 6.41 -10.40
CA ALA A 113 -0.07 7.38 -10.94
C ALA A 113 -1.50 7.10 -10.45
N ALA A 114 -2.20 8.16 -10.00
CA ALA A 114 -3.61 8.01 -9.65
C ALA A 114 -4.46 7.79 -10.91
N PRO A 115 -5.51 6.96 -10.86
CA PRO A 115 -6.43 6.80 -11.99
C PRO A 115 -7.12 8.12 -12.35
N GLY A 116 -7.36 8.36 -13.64
CA GLY A 116 -8.06 9.56 -14.12
C GLY A 116 -9.55 9.58 -13.77
N SER A 117 -10.12 8.44 -13.38
CA SER A 117 -11.50 8.27 -12.91
C SER A 117 -11.54 7.23 -11.78
N PRO A 118 -12.62 7.20 -10.96
CA PRO A 118 -12.74 6.23 -9.87
C PRO A 118 -12.56 4.79 -10.35
N SER A 119 -11.60 4.09 -9.76
CA SER A 119 -11.21 2.71 -10.11
C SER A 119 -11.31 1.83 -8.87
N ALA A 120 -12.33 0.99 -8.83
CA ALA A 120 -12.54 0.07 -7.71
C ALA A 120 -11.34 -0.89 -7.56
N GLY A 121 -10.85 -1.05 -6.32
CA GLY A 121 -9.75 -1.97 -6.03
C GLY A 121 -8.40 -1.57 -6.63
N HIS A 122 -8.21 -0.31 -7.00
CA HIS A 122 -6.89 0.18 -7.44
C HIS A 122 -5.83 0.03 -6.32
N LEU A 123 -6.26 0.09 -5.06
CA LEU A 123 -5.50 -0.35 -3.91
C LEU A 123 -6.28 -1.48 -3.20
N THR A 124 -5.68 -2.64 -3.04
CA THR A 124 -6.27 -3.77 -2.32
C THR A 124 -5.47 -4.09 -1.08
N LEU A 125 -6.13 -4.08 0.08
CA LEU A 125 -5.60 -4.55 1.36
C LEU A 125 -6.20 -5.93 1.64
N ASN A 126 -5.38 -6.98 1.61
CA ASN A 126 -5.83 -8.37 1.77
C ASN A 126 -4.92 -9.12 2.76
N GLY A 127 -4.85 -8.62 3.98
CA GLY A 127 -3.99 -9.12 5.04
C GLY A 127 -2.74 -8.27 5.28
N GLY A 128 -2.50 -7.26 4.44
CA GLY A 128 -1.38 -6.34 4.59
C GLY A 128 -1.77 -4.97 5.13
N THR A 129 -0.75 -4.15 5.36
CA THR A 129 -0.84 -2.81 5.95
C THR A 129 -0.42 -1.75 4.95
N LEU A 130 -1.21 -0.69 4.80
CA LEU A 130 -0.77 0.58 4.24
C LEU A 130 -0.34 1.50 5.39
N GLU A 131 0.92 1.90 5.41
CA GLU A 131 1.46 2.85 6.38
C GLU A 131 1.61 4.23 5.74
N SER A 132 1.08 5.25 6.43
CA SER A 132 1.23 6.66 6.12
C SER A 132 2.22 7.30 7.10
N THR A 133 3.37 7.77 6.58
CA THR A 133 4.44 8.34 7.40
C THR A 133 4.42 9.87 7.47
N ALA A 134 3.49 10.52 6.78
CA ALA A 134 3.35 11.98 6.72
C ALA A 134 1.88 12.38 6.52
N ASP A 135 1.60 13.67 6.62
CA ASP A 135 0.31 14.25 6.25
C ASP A 135 0.15 14.24 4.73
N PHE A 136 -0.87 13.56 4.23
CA PHE A 136 -1.27 13.67 2.82
C PHE A 136 -2.72 13.22 2.58
N THR A 137 -3.20 13.56 1.38
CA THR A 137 -4.49 13.09 0.89
C THR A 137 -4.25 12.01 -0.15
N LEU A 138 -4.80 10.82 0.09
CA LEU A 138 -4.85 9.74 -0.89
C LEU A 138 -5.90 10.09 -1.95
N ASN A 139 -5.54 9.96 -3.22
CA ASN A 139 -6.43 10.33 -4.34
C ASN A 139 -7.73 9.53 -4.30
N SER A 140 -8.86 10.22 -4.38
CA SER A 140 -10.21 9.60 -4.27
C SER A 140 -10.54 8.65 -5.42
N ASN A 141 -9.87 8.74 -6.55
CA ASN A 141 -10.05 7.81 -7.66
C ASN A 141 -9.39 6.44 -7.43
N ARG A 142 -8.51 6.31 -6.40
CA ARG A 142 -7.97 5.02 -5.97
C ARG A 142 -9.01 4.31 -5.10
N GLY A 143 -9.99 3.63 -5.66
CA GLY A 143 -10.89 2.81 -4.84
C GLY A 143 -10.09 1.79 -4.01
N ILE A 144 -10.35 1.73 -2.70
CA ILE A 144 -9.72 0.76 -1.80
C ILE A 144 -10.61 -0.47 -1.68
N ALA A 145 -10.04 -1.65 -1.91
CA ALA A 145 -10.72 -2.92 -1.62
C ALA A 145 -10.18 -3.54 -0.33
N LEU A 146 -11.05 -3.85 0.61
CA LEU A 146 -10.74 -4.66 1.79
C LEU A 146 -11.03 -6.12 1.45
N GLY A 147 -9.97 -6.91 1.26
CA GLY A 147 -10.04 -8.33 0.91
C GLY A 147 -10.51 -9.19 2.09
N ALA A 148 -10.76 -10.47 1.83
CA ALA A 148 -11.23 -11.42 2.85
C ALA A 148 -10.25 -11.62 4.02
N SER A 149 -8.97 -11.34 3.81
CA SER A 149 -7.94 -11.38 4.88
C SER A 149 -7.84 -10.07 5.65
N ASN A 150 -8.80 -9.14 5.45
CA ASN A 150 -8.88 -7.83 6.10
C ASN A 150 -7.82 -6.84 5.62
N GLY A 151 -7.95 -5.57 6.04
CA GLY A 151 -7.01 -4.51 5.72
C GLY A 151 -6.63 -3.69 6.94
N ILE A 152 -5.37 -3.29 6.99
CA ILE A 152 -4.85 -2.44 8.07
C ILE A 152 -4.39 -1.12 7.45
N ILE A 153 -4.78 -0.02 8.08
CA ILE A 153 -4.24 1.31 7.80
C ILE A 153 -3.51 1.80 9.05
N ASP A 154 -2.23 2.01 8.88
CA ASP A 154 -1.32 2.55 9.87
C ASP A 154 -1.10 4.04 9.58
N VAL A 155 -1.41 4.91 10.53
CA VAL A 155 -1.16 6.34 10.40
C VAL A 155 -0.25 6.77 11.52
N ASN A 156 0.98 7.15 11.17
CA ASN A 156 2.02 7.44 12.13
C ASN A 156 1.64 8.56 13.08
N SER A 157 2.20 8.50 14.27
CA SER A 157 1.95 9.49 15.34
C SER A 157 2.15 10.92 14.84
N GLY A 158 1.19 11.78 15.15
CA GLY A 158 1.23 13.20 14.79
C GLY A 158 0.89 13.50 13.33
N THR A 159 0.52 12.48 12.53
CA THR A 159 0.17 12.66 11.12
C THR A 159 -1.30 12.38 10.83
N THR A 160 -1.77 12.87 9.68
CA THR A 160 -3.13 12.66 9.18
C THR A 160 -3.10 12.10 7.77
N LEU A 161 -3.73 10.95 7.58
CA LEU A 161 -4.08 10.43 6.26
C LEU A 161 -5.53 10.79 5.94
N THR A 162 -5.76 11.55 4.86
CA THR A 162 -7.11 11.88 4.39
C THR A 162 -7.47 11.04 3.17
N TYR A 163 -8.67 10.46 3.17
CA TYR A 163 -9.19 9.71 2.04
C TYR A 163 -10.67 10.01 1.80
N GLY A 164 -10.98 10.51 0.60
CA GLY A 164 -12.33 10.87 0.17
C GLY A 164 -12.94 9.93 -0.88
N GLY A 165 -12.24 8.86 -1.25
CA GLY A 165 -12.74 7.84 -2.17
C GLY A 165 -13.59 6.78 -1.48
N ILE A 166 -13.85 5.68 -2.19
CA ILE A 166 -14.69 4.58 -1.71
C ILE A 166 -13.82 3.41 -1.24
N MET A 167 -14.00 2.99 0.02
CA MET A 167 -13.58 1.69 0.49
C MET A 167 -14.72 0.70 0.31
N ALA A 168 -14.44 -0.46 -0.28
CA ALA A 168 -15.42 -1.52 -0.55
C ALA A 168 -14.84 -2.90 -0.20
N GLY A 169 -15.67 -3.94 -0.27
CA GLY A 169 -15.25 -5.33 -0.04
C GLY A 169 -15.89 -5.96 1.18
N SER A 170 -15.52 -7.20 1.46
CA SER A 170 -16.06 -7.98 2.59
C SER A 170 -15.17 -7.98 3.83
N GLY A 171 -13.94 -7.51 3.70
CA GLY A 171 -12.96 -7.48 4.78
C GLY A 171 -13.23 -6.39 5.83
N THR A 172 -12.59 -6.52 6.97
CA THR A 172 -12.62 -5.53 8.06
C THR A 172 -11.56 -4.46 7.84
N LEU A 173 -11.81 -3.27 8.38
CA LEU A 173 -10.82 -2.20 8.49
C LEU A 173 -10.26 -2.14 9.91
N THR A 174 -8.95 -2.20 10.05
CA THR A 174 -8.26 -1.91 11.31
C THR A 174 -7.40 -0.67 11.17
N LYS A 175 -7.63 0.34 11.99
CA LYS A 175 -6.76 1.52 12.14
C LYS A 175 -5.80 1.30 13.32
N VAL A 176 -4.52 1.41 13.04
CA VAL A 176 -3.44 1.27 14.05
C VAL A 176 -2.60 2.54 14.12
N ASP A 177 -1.75 2.64 15.16
CA ASP A 177 -0.93 3.79 15.54
C ASP A 177 -1.76 5.06 15.85
N SER A 178 -1.11 6.06 16.46
CA SER A 178 -1.78 7.19 17.15
C SER A 178 -2.16 8.36 16.25
N GLY A 179 -1.86 8.31 14.94
CA GLY A 179 -2.27 9.33 13.97
C GLY A 179 -3.77 9.31 13.63
N THR A 180 -4.19 10.21 12.77
CA THR A 180 -5.59 10.38 12.38
C THR A 180 -5.84 9.87 10.96
N LEU A 181 -6.84 9.00 10.79
CA LEU A 181 -7.41 8.64 9.49
C LEU A 181 -8.71 9.42 9.27
N THR A 182 -8.75 10.29 8.27
CA THR A 182 -9.96 11.03 7.91
C THR A 182 -10.65 10.37 6.71
N LEU A 183 -11.89 9.90 6.90
CA LEU A 183 -12.70 9.26 5.88
C LEU A 183 -13.90 10.14 5.54
N SER A 184 -13.89 10.77 4.36
CA SER A 184 -14.97 11.65 3.90
C SER A 184 -15.81 11.05 2.77
N GLY A 185 -15.40 9.89 2.23
CA GLY A 185 -16.16 9.16 1.21
C GLY A 185 -17.30 8.33 1.79
N THR A 186 -18.22 7.91 0.92
CA THR A 186 -19.25 6.92 1.26
C THR A 186 -18.68 5.53 1.06
N ASN A 187 -18.30 4.86 2.14
CA ASN A 187 -17.71 3.54 2.11
C ASN A 187 -18.78 2.44 2.09
N THR A 188 -18.48 1.32 1.45
CA THR A 188 -19.43 0.22 1.24
C THR A 188 -18.90 -1.15 1.66
N TYR A 189 -17.72 -1.20 2.32
CA TYR A 189 -17.24 -2.47 2.87
C TYR A 189 -18.20 -2.99 3.95
N SER A 190 -18.38 -4.31 4.01
CA SER A 190 -19.37 -4.95 4.90
C SER A 190 -18.75 -5.52 6.18
N GLY A 191 -17.43 -5.57 6.27
CA GLY A 191 -16.74 -5.99 7.50
C GLY A 191 -16.79 -4.93 8.59
N SER A 192 -16.37 -5.30 9.80
CA SER A 192 -16.31 -4.39 10.93
C SER A 192 -15.16 -3.38 10.84
N THR A 193 -15.25 -2.31 11.62
CA THR A 193 -14.17 -1.35 11.81
C THR A 193 -13.61 -1.44 13.21
N THR A 194 -12.28 -1.55 13.33
CA THR A 194 -11.57 -1.55 14.62
C THR A 194 -10.61 -0.36 14.67
N ILE A 195 -10.70 0.43 15.72
CA ILE A 195 -9.71 1.48 16.04
C ILE A 195 -8.87 0.94 17.19
N SER A 196 -7.66 0.46 16.87
CA SER A 196 -6.73 -0.09 17.86
C SER A 196 -5.90 0.99 18.55
N ALA A 197 -5.68 2.12 17.86
CA ALA A 197 -5.02 3.29 18.40
C ALA A 197 -5.33 4.52 17.53
N GLY A 198 -5.17 5.73 18.10
CA GLY A 198 -5.35 6.99 17.40
C GLY A 198 -6.81 7.29 17.09
N LYS A 199 -7.08 7.83 15.91
CA LYS A 199 -8.38 8.38 15.58
C LYS A 199 -8.83 8.04 14.16
N ILE A 200 -10.11 7.70 13.97
CA ILE A 200 -10.81 7.82 12.69
C ILE A 200 -11.75 9.04 12.79
N SER A 201 -11.65 9.95 11.82
CA SER A 201 -12.54 11.12 11.67
C SER A 201 -13.46 10.87 10.48
N ILE A 202 -14.76 10.95 10.69
CA ILE A 202 -15.79 10.75 9.67
C ILE A 202 -16.73 11.95 9.62
N GLY A 203 -17.28 12.24 8.44
CA GLY A 203 -18.30 13.26 8.26
C GLY A 203 -19.74 12.74 8.36
N ALA A 204 -19.91 11.42 8.18
CA ALA A 204 -21.20 10.74 8.22
C ALA A 204 -20.98 9.27 8.61
N ASP A 205 -22.02 8.59 9.04
CA ASP A 205 -22.00 7.15 9.40
C ASP A 205 -21.48 6.26 8.27
N SER A 206 -21.83 6.58 7.02
CA SER A 206 -21.31 5.90 5.83
C SER A 206 -19.78 5.94 5.67
N GLY A 207 -19.08 6.76 6.44
CA GLY A 207 -17.62 6.74 6.53
C GLY A 207 -17.07 5.42 7.11
N LEU A 208 -17.86 4.69 7.89
CA LEU A 208 -17.49 3.41 8.54
C LEU A 208 -17.97 2.16 7.79
N GLY A 209 -18.28 2.29 6.49
CA GLY A 209 -18.74 1.18 5.65
C GLY A 209 -20.25 1.03 5.59
N ALA A 210 -20.72 -0.09 5.03
CA ALA A 210 -22.14 -0.39 4.95
C ALA A 210 -22.72 -0.68 6.34
N ALA A 211 -23.86 -0.08 6.65
CA ALA A 211 -24.58 -0.44 7.88
C ALA A 211 -24.98 -1.92 7.85
N PRO A 212 -24.78 -2.68 8.94
CA PRO A 212 -25.22 -4.06 8.99
C PRO A 212 -26.75 -4.14 8.88
N GLY A 213 -27.26 -5.14 8.16
CA GLY A 213 -28.72 -5.33 7.97
C GLY A 213 -29.49 -5.62 9.26
N LEU A 214 -28.80 -6.10 10.27
CA LEU A 214 -29.30 -6.29 11.65
C LEU A 214 -28.29 -5.71 12.62
N ALA A 215 -28.74 -5.29 13.80
CA ALA A 215 -27.84 -4.81 14.84
C ALA A 215 -26.82 -5.90 15.20
N THR A 216 -25.55 -5.62 14.96
CA THR A 216 -24.43 -6.56 15.17
C THR A 216 -23.48 -5.98 16.21
N ALA A 217 -23.33 -6.70 17.32
CA ALA A 217 -22.34 -6.31 18.34
C ALA A 217 -20.91 -6.36 17.74
N GLY A 218 -20.09 -5.34 18.03
CA GLY A 218 -18.69 -5.29 17.59
C GLY A 218 -18.48 -4.89 16.12
N HIS A 219 -19.51 -4.37 15.44
CA HIS A 219 -19.31 -3.81 14.08
C HIS A 219 -18.38 -2.59 14.10
N LEU A 220 -18.40 -1.81 15.17
CA LEU A 220 -17.39 -0.82 15.49
C LEU A 220 -16.75 -1.18 16.84
N THR A 221 -15.43 -1.32 16.87
CA THR A 221 -14.65 -1.66 18.07
C THR A 221 -13.61 -0.58 18.34
N LEU A 222 -13.57 -0.08 19.58
CA LEU A 222 -12.60 0.91 20.06
C LEU A 222 -11.71 0.23 21.11
N ASN A 223 -10.44 -0.04 20.78
CA ASN A 223 -9.47 -0.75 21.63
C ASN A 223 -8.31 0.17 22.08
N GLY A 224 -8.58 1.44 22.38
CA GLY A 224 -7.57 2.40 22.82
C GLY A 224 -7.35 3.56 21.85
N GLY A 225 -8.36 3.83 21.04
CA GLY A 225 -8.44 5.04 20.20
C GLY A 225 -9.30 6.13 20.83
#